data_d42ca7790c7d4dfffda6c56f4849a19d
#
_entry.id   d42ca7790c7d4dfffda6c56f4849a19d
#
_cell.length_a   1.000
_cell.length_b   1.000
_cell.length_c   1.000
_cell.angle_alpha   90.00
_cell.angle_beta   90.00
_cell.angle_gamma   90.00
#
_symmetry.space_group_name_H-M   'P 1'
#
loop_
_entity.id
_entity.type
_entity.pdbx_description
1 polymer ?
#
loop_
_entity_poly.entity_id
_entity_poly.type
_entity_poly.pdbx_seq_one_letter_code
_entity_poly.pdbx_strand_id
1 'polypeptide(L)'
;VYVVIALSGLTGLASQVIWVRLLSLLFGATTYTFSLILAVFLFGLGIGSSVGASIARNSTSPRAALGWCQMGLCLAIAWAGIMLSTSLPFWPINPAITTSIWYNFQLDMVRCLWVVLPGAILWGASFPLALAAVAKPGQDPGRLVGGVYAANTVGAIVGSLGASLIITRYIGSQAGQQGLIVICAIAGLMMLAPLA
;
A
#
# COMPACT_ATOMS: atom_id res chain seq x y z
N VAL A 1 -14.25 -11.96 -1.91
CA VAL A 1 -12.81 -11.89 -1.58
C VAL A 1 -11.97 -11.61 -2.82
N TYR A 2 -12.13 -12.33 -3.93
CA TYR A 2 -11.30 -12.11 -5.15
C TYR A 2 -11.38 -10.67 -5.67
N VAL A 3 -12.55 -10.06 -5.70
CA VAL A 3 -12.70 -8.63 -6.07
C VAL A 3 -11.95 -7.74 -5.09
N VAL A 4 -12.06 -8.02 -3.80
CA VAL A 4 -11.40 -7.20 -2.76
C VAL A 4 -9.88 -7.28 -2.85
N ILE A 5 -9.31 -8.48 -3.08
CA ILE A 5 -7.86 -8.60 -3.25
C ILE A 5 -7.37 -7.98 -4.57
N ALA A 6 -8.17 -7.99 -5.63
CA ALA A 6 -7.89 -7.25 -6.85
C ALA A 6 -7.89 -5.73 -6.59
N LEU A 7 -8.88 -5.20 -5.85
CA LEU A 7 -8.91 -3.80 -5.43
C LEU A 7 -7.73 -3.45 -4.52
N SER A 8 -7.32 -4.36 -3.64
CA SER A 8 -6.12 -4.18 -2.80
C SER A 8 -4.85 -4.08 -3.64
N GLY A 9 -4.66 -4.96 -4.63
CA GLY A 9 -3.55 -4.87 -5.58
C GLY A 9 -3.57 -3.58 -6.39
N LEU A 10 -4.76 -3.17 -6.86
CA LEU A 10 -4.96 -1.91 -7.58
C LEU A 10 -4.53 -0.71 -6.74
N THR A 11 -5.04 -0.60 -5.52
CA THR A 11 -4.71 0.53 -4.64
C THR A 11 -3.24 0.52 -4.22
N GLY A 12 -2.64 -0.66 -4.02
CA GLY A 12 -1.23 -0.79 -3.66
C GLY A 12 -0.31 -0.23 -4.72
N LEU A 13 -0.40 -0.71 -5.95
CA LEU A 13 0.46 -0.26 -7.04
C LEU A 13 0.12 1.15 -7.51
N ALA A 14 -1.15 1.55 -7.50
CA ALA A 14 -1.52 2.92 -7.81
C ALA A 14 -0.94 3.93 -6.79
N SER A 15 -1.03 3.62 -5.49
CA SER A 15 -0.42 4.44 -4.44
C SER A 15 1.09 4.51 -4.59
N GLN A 16 1.76 3.38 -4.88
CA GLN A 16 3.20 3.36 -5.09
C GLN A 16 3.62 4.28 -6.24
N VAL A 17 2.92 4.26 -7.37
CA VAL A 17 3.19 5.16 -8.51
C VAL A 17 3.06 6.64 -8.10
N ILE A 18 1.98 6.98 -7.39
CA ILE A 18 1.73 8.35 -6.92
C ILE A 18 2.81 8.78 -5.90
N TRP A 19 3.15 7.91 -4.94
CA TRP A 19 4.12 8.23 -3.90
C TRP A 19 5.55 8.32 -4.44
N VAL A 20 5.94 7.45 -5.37
CA VAL A 20 7.23 7.58 -6.08
C VAL A 20 7.32 8.94 -6.75
N ARG A 21 6.27 9.37 -7.44
CA ARG A 21 6.25 10.69 -8.07
C ARG A 21 6.39 11.83 -7.05
N LEU A 22 5.59 11.81 -5.98
CA LEU A 22 5.59 12.90 -4.98
C LEU A 22 6.91 12.95 -4.18
N LEU A 23 7.44 11.79 -3.77
CA LEU A 23 8.72 11.73 -3.08
C LEU A 23 9.90 12.09 -4.00
N SER A 24 9.80 11.79 -5.30
CA SER A 24 10.82 12.24 -6.26
C SER A 24 10.85 13.76 -6.44
N LEU A 25 9.77 14.47 -6.16
CA LEU A 25 9.79 15.95 -6.11
C LEU A 25 10.52 16.48 -4.87
N LEU A 26 10.59 15.70 -3.78
CA LEU A 26 11.28 16.08 -2.55
C LEU A 26 12.77 15.68 -2.55
N PHE A 27 13.09 14.50 -3.07
CA PHE A 27 14.45 13.92 -3.01
C PHE A 27 15.22 14.05 -4.33
N GLY A 28 14.55 14.48 -5.39
CA GLY A 28 15.07 14.42 -6.75
C GLY A 28 14.68 13.14 -7.49
N ALA A 29 14.50 13.26 -8.79
CA ALA A 29 14.10 12.15 -9.68
C ALA A 29 15.31 11.31 -10.08
N THR A 30 15.83 10.50 -9.16
CA THR A 30 17.02 9.66 -9.35
C THR A 30 16.71 8.19 -9.13
N THR A 31 17.57 7.32 -9.64
CA THR A 31 17.52 5.88 -9.35
C THR A 31 17.64 5.59 -7.85
N TYR A 32 18.42 6.39 -7.12
CA TYR A 32 18.54 6.33 -5.67
C TYR A 32 17.18 6.49 -5.00
N THR A 33 16.43 7.53 -5.33
CA THR A 33 15.09 7.81 -4.77
C THR A 33 14.12 6.66 -5.03
N PHE A 34 14.08 6.17 -6.27
CA PHE A 34 13.24 5.03 -6.63
C PHE A 34 13.61 3.78 -5.83
N SER A 35 14.91 3.47 -5.73
CA SER A 35 15.40 2.28 -5.00
C SER A 35 15.08 2.35 -3.51
N LEU A 36 15.21 3.54 -2.90
CA LEU A 36 14.89 3.76 -1.50
C LEU A 36 13.41 3.51 -1.21
N ILE A 37 12.53 4.12 -2.01
CA ILE A 37 11.07 3.96 -1.87
C ILE A 37 10.67 2.49 -2.07
N LEU A 38 11.23 1.85 -3.10
CA LEU A 38 10.94 0.43 -3.40
C LEU A 38 11.41 -0.48 -2.26
N ALA A 39 12.60 -0.24 -1.71
CA ALA A 39 13.12 -1.01 -0.58
C ALA A 39 12.21 -0.93 0.65
N VAL A 40 11.77 0.28 1.02
CA VAL A 40 10.84 0.48 2.14
C VAL A 40 9.48 -0.19 1.86
N PHE A 41 8.99 -0.09 0.64
CA PHE A 41 7.73 -0.72 0.25
C PHE A 41 7.80 -2.24 0.36
N LEU A 42 8.84 -2.86 -0.20
CA LEU A 42 9.05 -4.31 -0.14
C LEU A 42 9.28 -4.80 1.30
N PHE A 43 10.03 -4.05 2.09
CA PHE A 43 10.24 -4.35 3.50
C PHE A 43 8.91 -4.33 4.27
N GLY A 44 8.06 -3.32 4.03
CA GLY A 44 6.73 -3.22 4.61
C GLY A 44 5.83 -4.39 4.18
N LEU A 45 5.84 -4.78 2.90
CA LEU A 45 5.12 -5.96 2.41
C LEU A 45 5.56 -7.24 3.12
N GLY A 46 6.85 -7.42 3.34
CA GLY A 46 7.42 -8.57 4.05
C GLY A 46 6.94 -8.67 5.51
N ILE A 47 7.05 -7.57 6.26
CA ILE A 47 6.53 -7.47 7.64
C ILE A 47 5.03 -7.74 7.64
N GLY A 48 4.28 -7.05 6.78
CA GLY A 48 2.83 -7.18 6.70
C GLY A 48 2.37 -8.58 6.36
N SER A 49 3.03 -9.25 5.43
CA SER A 49 2.75 -10.64 5.08
C SER A 49 2.96 -11.58 6.26
N SER A 50 4.03 -11.40 7.03
CA SER A 50 4.32 -12.20 8.22
C SER A 50 3.28 -11.99 9.32
N VAL A 51 2.93 -10.72 9.61
CA VAL A 51 1.90 -10.36 10.59
C VAL A 51 0.52 -10.85 10.13
N GLY A 52 0.16 -10.61 8.86
CA GLY A 52 -1.09 -11.05 8.28
C GLY A 52 -1.27 -12.57 8.32
N ALA A 53 -0.21 -13.33 8.04
CA ALA A 53 -0.22 -14.79 8.15
C ALA A 53 -0.42 -15.24 9.60
N SER A 54 0.15 -14.56 10.58
CA SER A 54 -0.07 -14.84 12.01
C SER A 54 -1.52 -14.56 12.41
N ILE A 55 -2.06 -13.43 12.01
CA ILE A 55 -3.47 -13.08 12.25
C ILE A 55 -4.40 -14.10 11.58
N ALA A 56 -4.12 -14.47 10.32
CA ALA A 56 -4.92 -15.44 9.57
C ALA A 56 -5.01 -16.81 10.25
N ARG A 57 -3.92 -17.28 10.88
CA ARG A 57 -3.91 -18.56 11.63
C ARG A 57 -4.69 -18.51 12.92
N ASN A 58 -4.72 -17.36 13.59
CA ASN A 58 -5.32 -17.22 14.92
C ASN A 58 -6.73 -16.61 14.88
N SER A 59 -7.17 -16.12 13.72
CA SER A 59 -8.45 -15.42 13.60
C SER A 59 -9.61 -16.40 13.42
N THR A 60 -10.67 -16.19 14.17
CA THR A 60 -11.96 -16.88 13.99
C THR A 60 -12.70 -16.40 12.75
N SER A 61 -12.42 -15.20 12.26
CA SER A 61 -13.02 -14.60 11.06
C SER A 61 -11.98 -13.88 10.19
N PRO A 62 -11.22 -14.63 9.35
CA PRO A 62 -10.24 -14.03 8.45
C PRO A 62 -10.86 -13.00 7.48
N ARG A 63 -12.14 -13.17 7.15
CA ARG A 63 -12.90 -12.25 6.33
C ARG A 63 -13.04 -10.87 6.99
N ALA A 64 -13.39 -10.84 8.28
CA ALA A 64 -13.47 -9.60 9.04
C ALA A 64 -12.09 -8.93 9.17
N ALA A 65 -11.04 -9.74 9.44
CA ALA A 65 -9.68 -9.24 9.52
C ALA A 65 -9.23 -8.58 8.20
N LEU A 66 -9.55 -9.18 7.05
CA LEU A 66 -9.33 -8.56 5.73
C LEU A 66 -10.09 -7.24 5.58
N GLY A 67 -11.36 -7.19 6.01
CA GLY A 67 -12.17 -5.98 5.95
C GLY A 67 -11.56 -4.84 6.78
N TRP A 68 -11.16 -5.10 8.01
CA TRP A 68 -10.47 -4.13 8.85
C TRP A 68 -9.11 -3.72 8.29
N CYS A 69 -8.39 -4.64 7.65
CA CYS A 69 -7.15 -4.31 6.95
C CYS A 69 -7.38 -3.30 5.82
N GLN A 70 -8.46 -3.46 5.03
CA GLN A 70 -8.83 -2.49 3.98
C GLN A 70 -9.26 -1.14 4.57
N MET A 71 -9.97 -1.12 5.71
CA MET A 71 -10.28 0.12 6.41
C MET A 71 -9.03 0.81 6.95
N GLY A 72 -8.06 0.04 7.45
CA GLY A 72 -6.75 0.55 7.84
C GLY A 72 -5.99 1.20 6.67
N LEU A 73 -6.12 0.64 5.45
CA LEU A 73 -5.52 1.23 4.24
C LEU A 73 -6.10 2.61 3.92
N CYS A 74 -7.39 2.86 4.18
CA CYS A 74 -7.96 4.20 4.03
C CYS A 74 -7.20 5.21 4.90
N LEU A 75 -6.94 4.85 6.16
CA LEU A 75 -6.20 5.70 7.10
C LEU A 75 -4.73 5.86 6.68
N ALA A 76 -4.08 4.79 6.22
CA ALA A 76 -2.69 4.84 5.79
C ALA A 76 -2.49 5.70 4.54
N ILE A 77 -3.41 5.62 3.56
CA ILE A 77 -3.34 6.46 2.35
C ILE A 77 -3.65 7.92 2.70
N ALA A 78 -4.64 8.18 3.57
CA ALA A 78 -4.93 9.52 4.06
C ALA A 78 -3.74 10.12 4.83
N TRP A 79 -3.12 9.33 5.72
CA TRP A 79 -1.89 9.69 6.41
C TRP A 79 -0.78 10.09 5.45
N ALA A 80 -0.49 9.24 4.47
CA ALA A 80 0.54 9.52 3.46
C ALA A 80 0.22 10.81 2.68
N GLY A 81 -1.03 11.03 2.31
CA GLY A 81 -1.48 12.24 1.63
C GLY A 81 -1.25 13.50 2.46
N ILE A 82 -1.60 13.48 3.74
CA ILE A 82 -1.36 14.59 4.68
C ILE A 82 0.14 14.82 4.85
N MET A 83 0.92 13.77 5.11
CA MET A 83 2.36 13.89 5.32
C MET A 83 3.07 14.46 4.10
N LEU A 84 2.72 14.02 2.90
CA LEU A 84 3.34 14.47 1.65
C LEU A 84 2.97 15.92 1.30
N SER A 85 1.78 16.38 1.68
CA SER A 85 1.30 17.72 1.30
C SER A 85 1.58 18.80 2.37
N THR A 86 1.50 18.46 3.66
CA THR A 86 1.50 19.44 4.74
C THR A 86 2.65 19.31 5.73
N SER A 87 3.39 18.18 5.73
CA SER A 87 4.43 17.93 6.72
C SER A 87 5.83 17.86 6.10
N LEU A 88 6.10 16.88 5.27
CA LEU A 88 7.45 16.61 4.76
C LEU A 88 8.11 17.79 4.01
N PRO A 89 7.40 18.61 3.23
CA PRO A 89 8.00 19.76 2.56
C PRO A 89 8.54 20.82 3.52
N PHE A 90 8.03 20.84 4.75
CA PHE A 90 8.40 21.83 5.79
C PHE A 90 9.36 21.27 6.84
N TRP A 91 9.84 20.04 6.69
CA TRP A 91 10.82 19.49 7.63
C TRP A 91 12.13 20.27 7.52
N PRO A 92 12.67 20.75 8.65
CA PRO A 92 13.85 21.61 8.65
C PRO A 92 15.05 20.84 8.10
N ILE A 93 15.76 21.50 7.17
CA ILE A 93 17.04 21.03 6.65
C ILE A 93 18.10 21.93 7.26
N ASN A 94 19.08 21.37 7.98
CA ASN A 94 20.19 22.13 8.51
C ASN A 94 21.28 22.27 7.43
N PRO A 95 21.51 23.48 6.88
CA PRO A 95 22.49 23.69 5.82
C PRO A 95 23.93 23.27 6.18
N ALA A 96 24.29 23.29 7.46
CA ALA A 96 25.61 22.91 7.94
C ALA A 96 25.88 21.41 7.86
N ILE A 97 24.85 20.57 7.83
CA ILE A 97 24.97 19.10 7.83
C ILE A 97 24.51 18.48 6.49
N THR A 98 23.85 19.24 5.62
CA THR A 98 23.36 18.75 4.32
C THR A 98 24.45 18.39 3.32
N THR A 99 25.70 18.76 3.58
CA THR A 99 26.85 18.32 2.80
C THR A 99 27.20 16.85 3.04
N SER A 100 26.72 16.23 4.13
CA SER A 100 26.96 14.83 4.44
C SER A 100 25.99 13.93 3.68
N ILE A 101 26.52 13.07 2.81
CA ILE A 101 25.74 12.06 2.06
C ILE A 101 25.00 11.13 3.03
N TRP A 102 25.63 10.77 4.15
CA TRP A 102 25.04 9.87 5.16
C TRP A 102 23.86 10.50 5.88
N TYR A 103 23.95 11.78 6.22
CA TYR A 103 22.84 12.50 6.84
C TYR A 103 21.63 12.59 5.91
N ASN A 104 21.86 12.92 4.64
CA ASN A 104 20.77 12.98 3.64
C ASN A 104 20.10 11.61 3.46
N PHE A 105 20.90 10.53 3.40
CA PHE A 105 20.37 9.17 3.32
C PHE A 105 19.47 8.84 4.53
N GLN A 106 19.90 9.14 5.75
CA GLN A 106 19.11 8.88 6.95
C GLN A 106 17.80 9.68 6.95
N LEU A 107 17.84 10.95 6.55
CA LEU A 107 16.67 11.81 6.49
C LEU A 107 15.66 11.30 5.45
N ASP A 108 16.12 10.95 4.26
CA ASP A 108 15.29 10.42 3.20
C ASP A 108 14.70 9.05 3.58
N MET A 109 15.49 8.20 4.25
CA MET A 109 15.01 6.92 4.78
C MET A 109 13.86 7.13 5.79
N VAL A 110 14.03 8.04 6.75
CA VAL A 110 12.98 8.34 7.76
C VAL A 110 11.72 8.88 7.08
N ARG A 111 11.86 9.78 6.12
CA ARG A 111 10.73 10.31 5.33
C ARG A 111 9.98 9.21 4.58
N CYS A 112 10.72 8.31 3.92
CA CYS A 112 10.13 7.16 3.23
C CYS A 112 9.43 6.21 4.20
N LEU A 113 10.07 5.85 5.31
CA LEU A 113 9.47 4.99 6.34
C LEU A 113 8.18 5.60 6.88
N TRP A 114 8.17 6.89 7.16
CA TRP A 114 7.04 7.59 7.74
C TRP A 114 5.80 7.60 6.84
N VAL A 115 6.01 7.70 5.53
CA VAL A 115 4.93 7.79 4.55
C VAL A 115 4.52 6.42 4.01
N VAL A 116 5.50 5.61 3.60
CA VAL A 116 5.26 4.42 2.78
C VAL A 116 4.99 3.19 3.63
N LEU A 117 5.70 3.06 4.76
CA LEU A 117 5.70 1.83 5.56
C LEU A 117 4.30 1.44 6.09
N PRO A 118 3.46 2.35 6.64
CA PRO A 118 2.16 1.98 7.17
C PRO A 118 1.25 1.32 6.13
N GLY A 119 1.18 1.90 4.92
CA GLY A 119 0.40 1.33 3.82
C GLY A 119 0.98 0.01 3.33
N ALA A 120 2.30 -0.08 3.16
CA ALA A 120 2.98 -1.28 2.69
C ALA A 120 2.74 -2.49 3.62
N ILE A 121 2.77 -2.30 4.94
CA ILE A 121 2.46 -3.36 5.92
C ILE A 121 1.02 -3.87 5.72
N LEU A 122 0.05 -2.99 5.56
CA LEU A 122 -1.35 -3.37 5.39
C LEU A 122 -1.60 -4.08 4.05
N TRP A 123 -1.00 -3.62 2.94
CA TRP A 123 -1.07 -4.36 1.67
C TRP A 123 -0.40 -5.74 1.78
N GLY A 124 0.73 -5.83 2.46
CA GLY A 124 1.38 -7.11 2.73
C GLY A 124 0.49 -8.07 3.51
N ALA A 125 -0.22 -7.58 4.54
CA ALA A 125 -1.14 -8.37 5.35
C ALA A 125 -2.40 -8.80 4.57
N SER A 126 -2.84 -8.04 3.58
CA SER A 126 -4.06 -8.32 2.81
C SER A 126 -4.00 -9.67 2.10
N PHE A 127 -2.84 -10.07 1.58
CA PHE A 127 -2.71 -11.31 0.80
C PHE A 127 -2.94 -12.58 1.62
N PRO A 128 -2.24 -12.84 2.75
CA PRO A 128 -2.50 -14.01 3.58
C PRO A 128 -3.90 -14.00 4.22
N LEU A 129 -4.44 -12.83 4.55
CA LEU A 129 -5.81 -12.72 5.04
C LEU A 129 -6.84 -13.09 3.97
N ALA A 130 -6.61 -12.69 2.71
CA ALA A 130 -7.47 -13.07 1.59
C ALA A 130 -7.43 -14.59 1.33
N LEU A 131 -6.24 -15.21 1.38
CA LEU A 131 -6.09 -16.66 1.27
C LEU A 131 -6.90 -17.39 2.34
N ALA A 132 -6.75 -16.98 3.60
CA ALA A 132 -7.50 -17.57 4.70
C ALA A 132 -9.01 -17.36 4.59
N ALA A 133 -9.44 -16.21 4.07
CA ALA A 133 -10.87 -15.89 3.90
C ALA A 133 -11.56 -16.67 2.76
N VAL A 134 -10.79 -17.24 1.82
CA VAL A 134 -11.31 -18.04 0.68
C VAL A 134 -11.16 -19.54 0.91
N ALA A 135 -10.23 -19.95 1.80
CA ALA A 135 -9.91 -21.34 2.04
C ALA A 135 -11.13 -22.15 2.47
N LYS A 136 -11.37 -23.30 1.81
CA LYS A 136 -12.42 -24.26 2.13
C LYS A 136 -11.81 -25.65 2.36
N PRO A 137 -12.36 -26.46 3.25
CA PRO A 137 -11.93 -27.84 3.44
C PRO A 137 -11.99 -28.63 2.11
N GLY A 138 -10.92 -29.38 1.80
CA GLY A 138 -10.85 -30.21 0.58
C GLY A 138 -10.52 -29.46 -0.72
N GLN A 139 -10.24 -28.18 -0.68
CA GLN A 139 -9.84 -27.40 -1.83
C GLN A 139 -8.35 -27.59 -2.16
N ASP A 140 -7.99 -27.69 -3.43
CA ASP A 140 -6.60 -27.71 -3.88
C ASP A 140 -5.88 -26.40 -3.51
N PRO A 141 -4.83 -26.46 -2.67
CA PRO A 141 -4.09 -25.29 -2.24
C PRO A 141 -3.45 -24.51 -3.41
N GLY A 142 -2.95 -25.21 -4.42
CA GLY A 142 -2.31 -24.58 -5.58
C GLY A 142 -3.28 -23.72 -6.37
N ARG A 143 -4.48 -24.24 -6.63
CA ARG A 143 -5.53 -23.52 -7.33
C ARG A 143 -6.03 -22.30 -6.55
N LEU A 144 -6.14 -22.44 -5.23
CA LEU A 144 -6.53 -21.34 -4.34
C LEU A 144 -5.51 -20.20 -4.37
N VAL A 145 -4.23 -20.50 -4.14
CA VAL A 145 -3.14 -19.52 -4.17
C VAL A 145 -3.04 -18.85 -5.53
N GLY A 146 -3.06 -19.66 -6.59
CA GLY A 146 -3.03 -19.15 -7.98
C GLY A 146 -4.18 -18.18 -8.28
N GLY A 147 -5.40 -18.48 -7.85
CA GLY A 147 -6.55 -17.60 -8.07
C GLY A 147 -6.44 -16.27 -7.33
N VAL A 148 -6.05 -16.30 -6.06
CA VAL A 148 -5.87 -15.07 -5.25
C VAL A 148 -4.72 -14.23 -5.80
N TYR A 149 -3.60 -14.86 -6.17
CA TYR A 149 -2.46 -14.20 -6.77
C TYR A 149 -2.81 -13.54 -8.12
N ALA A 150 -3.50 -14.27 -8.99
CA ALA A 150 -3.94 -13.74 -10.28
C ALA A 150 -4.86 -12.52 -10.12
N ALA A 151 -5.85 -12.59 -9.21
CA ALA A 151 -6.74 -11.47 -8.94
C ALA A 151 -5.97 -10.24 -8.44
N ASN A 152 -5.05 -10.42 -7.48
CA ASN A 152 -4.20 -9.34 -6.97
C ASN A 152 -3.34 -8.73 -8.08
N THR A 153 -2.72 -9.57 -8.92
CA THR A 153 -1.85 -9.13 -10.00
C THR A 153 -2.60 -8.34 -11.08
N VAL A 154 -3.78 -8.81 -11.48
CA VAL A 154 -4.64 -8.07 -12.42
C VAL A 154 -4.99 -6.70 -11.87
N GLY A 155 -5.41 -6.64 -10.60
CA GLY A 155 -5.66 -5.38 -9.92
C GLY A 155 -4.44 -4.46 -9.91
N ALA A 156 -3.28 -4.98 -9.57
CA ALA A 156 -2.02 -4.24 -9.54
C ALA A 156 -1.63 -3.65 -10.91
N ILE A 157 -1.79 -4.43 -11.99
CA ILE A 157 -1.55 -3.97 -13.37
C ILE A 157 -2.50 -2.81 -13.71
N VAL A 158 -3.79 -2.99 -13.49
CA VAL A 158 -4.80 -1.95 -13.73
C VAL A 158 -4.51 -0.70 -12.91
N GLY A 159 -4.15 -0.86 -11.64
CA GLY A 159 -3.82 0.24 -10.74
C GLY A 159 -2.59 1.03 -11.18
N SER A 160 -1.51 0.35 -11.53
CA SER A 160 -0.28 1.01 -11.96
C SER A 160 -0.45 1.75 -13.31
N LEU A 161 -1.11 1.12 -14.28
CA LEU A 161 -1.39 1.77 -15.57
C LEU A 161 -2.38 2.93 -15.41
N GLY A 162 -3.45 2.74 -14.63
CA GLY A 162 -4.43 3.79 -14.34
C GLY A 162 -3.81 4.98 -13.62
N ALA A 163 -2.94 4.73 -12.65
CA ALA A 163 -2.23 5.78 -11.93
C ALA A 163 -1.26 6.55 -12.86
N SER A 164 -0.48 5.83 -13.67
CA SER A 164 0.50 6.45 -14.57
C SER A 164 -0.14 7.24 -15.71
N LEU A 165 -1.12 6.64 -16.40
CA LEU A 165 -1.65 7.18 -17.65
C LEU A 165 -2.81 8.16 -17.46
N ILE A 166 -3.64 7.92 -16.42
CA ILE A 166 -4.87 8.68 -16.22
C ILE A 166 -4.76 9.60 -14.99
N ILE A 167 -4.52 9.03 -13.80
CA ILE A 167 -4.55 9.80 -12.55
C ILE A 167 -3.49 10.89 -12.58
N THR A 168 -2.25 10.51 -12.85
CA THR A 168 -1.12 11.46 -12.84
C THR A 168 -1.26 12.55 -13.87
N ARG A 169 -1.84 12.26 -15.03
CA ARG A 169 -1.93 13.17 -16.16
C ARG A 169 -3.15 14.11 -16.11
N TYR A 170 -4.32 13.57 -15.74
CA TYR A 170 -5.60 14.28 -15.89
C TYR A 170 -6.27 14.65 -14.56
N ILE A 171 -6.08 13.83 -13.51
CA ILE A 171 -6.81 13.98 -12.25
C ILE A 171 -5.94 14.67 -11.19
N GLY A 172 -4.64 14.41 -11.23
CA GLY A 172 -3.70 14.89 -10.22
C GLY A 172 -3.54 13.94 -9.03
N SER A 173 -2.39 14.04 -8.36
CA SER A 173 -1.99 13.10 -7.31
C SER A 173 -2.89 13.15 -6.07
N GLN A 174 -3.39 14.34 -5.70
CA GLN A 174 -4.25 14.50 -4.52
C GLN A 174 -5.62 13.85 -4.72
N ALA A 175 -6.32 14.20 -5.79
CA ALA A 175 -7.62 13.59 -6.11
C ALA A 175 -7.48 12.09 -6.40
N GLY A 176 -6.36 11.66 -6.99
CA GLY A 176 -6.02 10.25 -7.13
C GLY A 176 -5.98 9.51 -5.80
N GLN A 177 -5.28 10.04 -4.80
CA GLN A 177 -5.23 9.42 -3.46
C GLN A 177 -6.62 9.37 -2.80
N GLN A 178 -7.44 10.42 -2.95
CA GLN A 178 -8.83 10.41 -2.46
C GLN A 178 -9.66 9.29 -3.12
N GLY A 179 -9.51 9.10 -4.43
CA GLY A 179 -10.14 7.99 -5.14
C GLY A 179 -9.70 6.61 -4.62
N LEU A 180 -8.41 6.44 -4.32
CA LEU A 180 -7.89 5.19 -3.74
C LEU A 180 -8.44 4.93 -2.33
N ILE A 181 -8.62 5.97 -1.51
CA ILE A 181 -9.27 5.85 -0.19
C ILE A 181 -10.70 5.34 -0.34
N VAL A 182 -11.47 5.88 -1.30
CA VAL A 182 -12.84 5.43 -1.57
C VAL A 182 -12.86 3.97 -2.00
N ILE A 183 -11.93 3.54 -2.87
CA ILE A 183 -11.81 2.15 -3.31
C ILE A 183 -11.50 1.23 -2.12
N CYS A 184 -10.57 1.61 -1.24
CA CYS A 184 -10.27 0.84 -0.02
C CYS A 184 -11.49 0.77 0.92
N ALA A 185 -12.24 1.87 1.08
CA ALA A 185 -13.45 1.90 1.89
C ALA A 185 -14.52 0.93 1.34
N ILE A 186 -14.76 0.96 0.04
CA ILE A 186 -15.68 0.02 -0.62
C ILE A 186 -15.21 -1.42 -0.39
N ALA A 187 -13.93 -1.72 -0.60
CA ALA A 187 -13.37 -3.05 -0.38
C ALA A 187 -13.54 -3.53 1.07
N GLY A 188 -13.31 -2.63 2.04
CA GLY A 188 -13.53 -2.91 3.46
C GLY A 188 -15.00 -3.20 3.79
N LEU A 189 -15.91 -2.36 3.32
CA LEU A 189 -17.36 -2.53 3.52
C LEU A 189 -17.87 -3.82 2.88
N MET A 190 -17.40 -4.20 1.70
CA MET A 190 -17.76 -5.48 1.05
C MET A 190 -17.37 -6.70 1.90
N MET A 191 -16.35 -6.59 2.73
CA MET A 191 -15.96 -7.68 3.64
C MET A 191 -16.73 -7.66 4.95
N LEU A 192 -17.05 -6.48 5.48
CA LEU A 192 -17.68 -6.30 6.79
C LEU A 192 -19.21 -6.36 6.74
N ALA A 193 -19.85 -5.90 5.66
CA ALA A 193 -21.31 -5.85 5.54
C ALA A 193 -22.06 -7.19 5.78
N PRO A 194 -21.55 -8.37 5.40
CA PRO A 194 -22.21 -9.64 5.70
C PRO A 194 -22.05 -10.11 7.15
N LEU A 195 -21.41 -9.33 7.99
CA LEU A 195 -21.21 -9.63 9.42
C LEU A 195 -22.15 -8.80 10.32
N ALA A 196 -22.83 -7.82 9.74
CA ALA A 196 -23.88 -7.05 10.39
C ALA A 196 -25.26 -7.66 10.11
#